data_23baa6b95fd77107206fbec1164ee4b8
#
_entry.id   23baa6b95fd77107206fbec1164ee4b8
#
_cell.length_a   1.000
_cell.length_b   1.000
_cell.length_c   1.000
_cell.angle_alpha   90.00
_cell.angle_beta   90.00
_cell.angle_gamma   90.00
#
_symmetry.space_group_name_H-M   'P 1'
#
loop_
_entity.id
_entity.type
_entity.pdbx_description
1 polymer ?
#
loop_
_entity_poly.entity_id
_entity_poly.type
_entity_poly.pdbx_seq_one_letter_code
_entity_poly.pdbx_strand_id
1 'polypeptide(L)'
;MARVEVESRAEEVTLFEDRAEVVRRAEVRLAPGLTTIVVRGIGLTVHDESLLVAVAGADGDGDGDGAAAARVIAARVVRAVRRSEAAGAEEVAALERAWIAAERRRLDGERAVNRAEAEVARVAALGERLWDSLARAPRGLREDGAGWSSAHGELVAARTRALAAAAAARRTLRDAVRASEQAGARLAAARAITPRFEATVETQVDVGGGEPRELALVLTYRVAAALWRPEHEARLLTDGDGGPRLRWRTMATIWQRTGERWTDVRCRLSTARPAQTAEPPLLDDDRLWLKRREEKQIAVEIREQAVALAGLDRGARKADEMPGVDDGGEPLTLTTARPVTLVSDGRPARVEIALQPASPSAEWGGGGQPATVVEIPCTVELVAWPERGQAAHLRATATWPGPYPLLAGPVRLGRDRAMVGRASVQFVGAGEPFELGFGPDDTLRVRRRVDDERDRGVLGGQKLDRTVTLFVSNVGGAPRRLALVERIPVSEISDIKIELTKNGGGALDARDGFVRLELEVAPGGTVERTLAWRIEAGSKFHLPF
;
A
#
# COMPACT_ATOMS: atom_id res chain seq x y z
N MET A 1 3.76 -22.41 -44.17
CA MET A 1 3.85 -22.72 -42.76
C MET A 1 2.48 -22.55 -42.14
N ALA A 2 1.98 -23.57 -41.45
CA ALA A 2 0.72 -23.45 -40.72
C ALA A 2 0.90 -22.46 -39.55
N ARG A 3 -0.14 -21.65 -39.28
CA ARG A 3 -0.17 -20.68 -38.15
C ARG A 3 -1.40 -21.00 -37.30
N VAL A 4 -1.18 -21.24 -36.03
CA VAL A 4 -2.22 -21.62 -35.08
C VAL A 4 -2.21 -20.63 -33.93
N GLU A 5 -3.36 -20.07 -33.59
CA GLU A 5 -3.50 -19.18 -32.42
C GLU A 5 -4.06 -20.01 -31.26
N VAL A 6 -3.45 -19.84 -30.07
CA VAL A 6 -3.86 -20.56 -28.86
C VAL A 6 -4.00 -19.61 -27.68
N GLU A 7 -4.99 -19.88 -26.87
CA GLU A 7 -5.13 -19.25 -25.57
C GLU A 7 -4.24 -19.96 -24.55
N SER A 8 -3.74 -19.21 -23.58
CA SER A 8 -2.91 -19.75 -22.51
C SER A 8 -3.37 -19.24 -21.15
N ARG A 9 -3.11 -20.01 -20.11
CA ARG A 9 -3.37 -19.61 -18.74
C ARG A 9 -2.08 -19.58 -17.92
N ALA A 10 -1.96 -18.61 -17.01
CA ALA A 10 -0.92 -18.65 -16.00
C ALA A 10 -1.27 -19.76 -14.98
N GLU A 11 -0.33 -20.63 -14.68
CA GLU A 11 -0.47 -21.70 -13.68
C GLU A 11 0.27 -21.34 -12.40
N GLU A 12 1.47 -20.79 -12.53
CA GLU A 12 2.31 -20.41 -11.41
C GLU A 12 2.91 -19.03 -11.62
N VAL A 13 3.00 -18.25 -10.54
CA VAL A 13 3.64 -16.94 -10.55
C VAL A 13 4.56 -16.84 -9.36
N THR A 14 5.85 -16.61 -9.59
CA THR A 14 6.82 -16.29 -8.55
C THR A 14 6.98 -14.77 -8.48
N LEU A 15 6.52 -14.17 -7.40
CA LEU A 15 6.63 -12.73 -7.14
C LEU A 15 7.93 -12.44 -6.41
N PHE A 16 8.70 -11.51 -6.93
CA PHE A 16 9.89 -10.94 -6.32
C PHE A 16 9.59 -9.54 -5.77
N GLU A 17 10.60 -8.85 -5.29
CA GLU A 17 10.44 -7.50 -4.75
C GLU A 17 10.08 -6.44 -5.81
N ASP A 18 10.46 -6.64 -7.08
CA ASP A 18 10.37 -5.67 -8.16
C ASP A 18 9.75 -6.21 -9.46
N ARG A 19 9.59 -7.52 -9.57
CA ARG A 19 9.12 -8.24 -10.76
C ARG A 19 8.40 -9.53 -10.43
N ALA A 20 7.86 -10.19 -11.45
CA ALA A 20 7.37 -11.56 -11.31
C ALA A 20 7.88 -12.44 -12.44
N GLU A 21 8.04 -13.72 -12.15
CA GLU A 21 8.22 -14.78 -13.13
C GLU A 21 6.90 -15.52 -13.27
N VAL A 22 6.44 -15.68 -14.53
CA VAL A 22 5.15 -16.27 -14.86
C VAL A 22 5.38 -17.55 -15.63
N VAL A 23 4.78 -18.63 -15.16
CA VAL A 23 4.71 -19.91 -15.89
C VAL A 23 3.29 -20.06 -16.45
N ARG A 24 3.21 -20.12 -17.77
CA ARG A 24 1.94 -20.31 -18.49
C ARG A 24 1.93 -21.62 -19.23
N ARG A 25 0.73 -22.18 -19.38
CA ARG A 25 0.51 -23.39 -20.15
C ARG A 25 -0.51 -23.14 -21.27
N ALA A 26 -0.20 -23.63 -22.43
CA ALA A 26 -1.08 -23.65 -23.60
C ALA A 26 -1.16 -25.07 -24.17
N GLU A 27 -2.36 -25.54 -24.39
CA GLU A 27 -2.60 -26.86 -25.02
C GLU A 27 -2.91 -26.65 -26.48
N VAL A 28 -2.26 -27.42 -27.35
CA VAL A 28 -2.39 -27.31 -28.79
C VAL A 28 -2.26 -28.67 -29.46
N ARG A 29 -3.11 -28.93 -30.46
CA ARG A 29 -3.02 -30.10 -31.29
C ARG A 29 -2.32 -29.77 -32.61
N LEU A 30 -1.18 -30.39 -32.86
CA LEU A 30 -0.34 -30.11 -34.03
C LEU A 30 -0.23 -31.35 -34.93
N ALA A 31 -0.27 -31.07 -36.24
CA ALA A 31 0.12 -32.02 -37.26
C ALA A 31 1.65 -32.08 -37.38
N PRO A 32 2.21 -33.20 -37.94
CA PRO A 32 3.63 -33.29 -38.21
C PRO A 32 4.15 -32.15 -39.10
N GLY A 33 5.40 -31.72 -38.83
CA GLY A 33 6.08 -30.64 -39.53
C GLY A 33 6.16 -29.33 -38.75
N LEU A 34 6.70 -28.30 -39.41
CA LEU A 34 6.96 -27.01 -38.80
C LEU A 34 5.69 -26.13 -38.75
N THR A 35 5.26 -25.78 -37.54
CA THR A 35 4.09 -24.92 -37.29
C THR A 35 4.47 -23.70 -36.46
N THR A 36 3.96 -22.55 -36.84
CA THR A 36 4.05 -21.31 -36.02
C THR A 36 2.84 -21.20 -35.12
N ILE A 37 3.08 -21.16 -33.81
CA ILE A 37 2.05 -21.01 -32.78
C ILE A 37 2.11 -19.60 -32.24
N VAL A 38 0.95 -18.96 -32.12
CA VAL A 38 0.79 -17.63 -31.54
C VAL A 38 0.04 -17.74 -30.21
N VAL A 39 0.76 -17.52 -29.12
CA VAL A 39 0.19 -17.58 -27.76
C VAL A 39 -0.25 -16.18 -27.35
N ARG A 40 -1.52 -16.05 -26.99
CA ARG A 40 -2.12 -14.80 -26.53
C ARG A 40 -2.17 -14.69 -25.01
N GLY A 41 -2.53 -13.50 -24.52
CA GLY A 41 -2.73 -13.22 -23.09
C GLY A 41 -1.45 -12.87 -22.34
N ILE A 42 -0.39 -12.49 -23.05
CA ILE A 42 0.90 -12.09 -22.50
C ILE A 42 0.86 -10.61 -22.13
N GLY A 43 1.46 -10.26 -21.00
CA GLY A 43 1.59 -8.87 -20.54
C GLY A 43 2.56 -8.04 -21.38
N LEU A 44 2.27 -6.75 -21.54
CA LEU A 44 3.15 -5.85 -22.28
C LEU A 44 4.52 -5.65 -21.64
N THR A 45 4.59 -5.86 -20.33
CA THR A 45 5.78 -5.66 -19.49
C THR A 45 6.74 -6.86 -19.49
N VAL A 46 6.52 -7.82 -20.38
CA VAL A 46 7.39 -8.99 -20.51
C VAL A 46 8.81 -8.58 -20.93
N HIS A 47 9.81 -9.18 -20.30
CA HIS A 47 11.22 -9.04 -20.67
C HIS A 47 11.55 -10.09 -21.74
N ASP A 48 11.87 -9.67 -22.95
CA ASP A 48 12.05 -10.53 -24.11
C ASP A 48 13.14 -11.58 -23.90
N GLU A 49 14.25 -11.17 -23.28
CA GLU A 49 15.40 -12.05 -22.98
C GLU A 49 15.11 -13.13 -21.95
N SER A 50 14.03 -12.98 -21.19
CA SER A 50 13.63 -13.96 -20.17
C SER A 50 12.69 -15.03 -20.69
N LEU A 51 12.26 -14.94 -21.95
CA LEU A 51 11.31 -15.88 -22.53
C LEU A 51 11.96 -17.24 -22.78
N LEU A 52 11.43 -18.25 -22.13
CA LEU A 52 11.72 -19.66 -22.37
C LEU A 52 10.43 -20.36 -22.78
N VAL A 53 10.50 -21.18 -23.82
CA VAL A 53 9.38 -21.99 -24.30
C VAL A 53 9.84 -23.45 -24.41
N ALA A 54 9.11 -24.34 -23.77
CA ALA A 54 9.36 -25.77 -23.80
C ALA A 54 8.07 -26.55 -24.15
N VAL A 55 8.23 -27.75 -24.65
CA VAL A 55 7.13 -28.72 -24.82
C VAL A 55 7.12 -29.62 -23.58
N ALA A 56 6.02 -29.68 -22.85
CA ALA A 56 5.91 -30.51 -21.66
C ALA A 56 6.03 -32.01 -22.04
N GLY A 57 6.91 -32.72 -21.31
CA GLY A 57 7.14 -34.14 -21.55
C GLY A 57 8.18 -34.47 -22.66
N ALA A 58 8.85 -33.44 -23.23
CA ALA A 58 9.93 -33.64 -24.18
C ALA A 58 11.29 -33.96 -23.53
N ASP A 59 11.44 -33.70 -22.22
CA ASP A 59 12.69 -33.93 -21.45
C ASP A 59 12.75 -35.33 -20.80
N GLY A 60 12.12 -36.30 -21.41
CA GLY A 60 12.28 -37.70 -20.96
C GLY A 60 13.67 -38.23 -21.32
N ASP A 61 14.55 -38.38 -20.32
CA ASP A 61 15.71 -39.31 -20.33
C ASP A 61 15.22 -40.74 -20.50
N GLY A 62 14.64 -41.02 -21.65
CA GLY A 62 14.16 -42.34 -22.03
C GLY A 62 14.82 -42.72 -23.33
N ASP A 63 15.84 -43.57 -23.24
CA ASP A 63 16.37 -44.44 -24.32
C ASP A 63 15.24 -45.33 -24.87
N GLY A 64 14.24 -44.73 -25.51
CA GLY A 64 13.05 -45.36 -26.10
C GLY A 64 12.89 -44.98 -27.56
N ASP A 65 13.33 -45.86 -28.36
CA ASP A 65 13.10 -46.08 -29.80
C ASP A 65 12.02 -45.20 -30.48
N GLY A 66 12.43 -44.23 -31.32
CA GLY A 66 11.77 -43.96 -32.60
C GLY A 66 10.61 -42.99 -32.67
N ALA A 67 10.17 -42.28 -31.63
CA ALA A 67 9.15 -41.24 -31.77
C ALA A 67 9.80 -39.85 -31.83
N ALA A 68 9.88 -39.24 -33.03
CA ALA A 68 10.41 -37.88 -33.21
C ALA A 68 9.72 -36.91 -32.27
N ALA A 69 10.47 -36.41 -31.28
CA ALA A 69 10.01 -35.50 -30.26
C ALA A 69 9.60 -34.16 -30.89
N ALA A 70 8.56 -33.52 -30.37
CA ALA A 70 8.25 -32.16 -30.74
C ALA A 70 9.31 -31.22 -30.17
N ARG A 71 9.85 -30.34 -31.00
CA ARG A 71 10.96 -29.44 -30.63
C ARG A 71 10.61 -28.00 -30.91
N VAL A 72 10.89 -27.13 -29.92
CA VAL A 72 10.84 -25.68 -30.12
C VAL A 72 12.09 -25.25 -30.90
N ILE A 73 11.89 -24.62 -32.05
CA ILE A 73 12.98 -24.12 -32.91
C ILE A 73 13.31 -22.68 -32.61
N ALA A 74 12.28 -21.85 -32.40
CA ALA A 74 12.44 -20.44 -32.09
C ALA A 74 11.23 -19.90 -31.29
N ALA A 75 11.46 -18.92 -30.47
CA ALA A 75 10.41 -18.20 -29.76
C ALA A 75 10.75 -16.70 -29.69
N ARG A 76 9.76 -15.85 -29.82
CA ARG A 76 9.91 -14.39 -29.68
C ARG A 76 8.67 -13.72 -29.16
N VAL A 77 8.84 -12.59 -28.52
CA VAL A 77 7.73 -11.70 -28.14
C VAL A 77 7.42 -10.76 -29.30
N VAL A 78 6.15 -10.66 -29.67
CA VAL A 78 5.66 -9.74 -30.69
C VAL A 78 4.69 -8.77 -30.03
N ARG A 79 4.97 -7.46 -30.13
CA ARG A 79 4.10 -6.39 -29.65
C ARG A 79 3.41 -5.75 -30.82
N ALA A 80 2.09 -5.65 -30.74
CA ALA A 80 1.26 -5.05 -31.76
C ALA A 80 0.30 -4.01 -31.17
N VAL A 81 -0.01 -2.99 -31.95
CA VAL A 81 -1.05 -2.04 -31.65
C VAL A 81 -2.30 -2.47 -32.39
N ARG A 82 -3.30 -2.95 -31.69
CA ARG A 82 -4.63 -3.16 -32.26
C ARG A 82 -5.47 -1.91 -32.06
N ARG A 83 -6.05 -1.42 -33.12
CA ARG A 83 -7.09 -0.40 -33.06
C ARG A 83 -8.41 -1.12 -32.79
N SER A 84 -8.90 -1.05 -31.57
CA SER A 84 -10.22 -1.55 -31.20
C SER A 84 -11.17 -0.39 -31.11
N GLU A 85 -12.31 -0.48 -31.79
CA GLU A 85 -13.44 0.40 -31.48
C GLU A 85 -13.89 0.09 -30.03
N ALA A 86 -14.18 1.15 -29.29
CA ALA A 86 -14.54 1.00 -27.88
C ALA A 86 -15.87 0.25 -27.68
N ALA A 87 -16.75 0.28 -28.69
CA ALA A 87 -18.03 -0.40 -28.67
C ALA A 87 -18.31 -1.10 -30.02
N GLY A 88 -19.13 -2.15 -29.99
CA GLY A 88 -19.57 -2.84 -31.20
C GLY A 88 -20.45 -1.98 -32.09
N ALA A 89 -20.52 -2.30 -33.40
CA ALA A 89 -21.28 -1.53 -34.40
C ALA A 89 -22.78 -1.35 -34.02
N GLU A 90 -23.37 -2.36 -33.40
CA GLU A 90 -24.78 -2.32 -32.97
C GLU A 90 -25.01 -1.36 -31.81
N GLU A 91 -24.08 -1.30 -30.86
CA GLU A 91 -24.10 -0.36 -29.73
C GLU A 91 -23.89 1.07 -30.21
N VAL A 92 -22.95 1.32 -31.12
CA VAL A 92 -22.71 2.62 -31.74
C VAL A 92 -23.97 3.11 -32.44
N ALA A 93 -24.64 2.26 -33.23
CA ALA A 93 -25.87 2.60 -33.91
C ALA A 93 -27.04 2.92 -32.94
N ALA A 94 -27.10 2.24 -31.79
CA ALA A 94 -28.09 2.54 -30.75
C ALA A 94 -27.83 3.90 -30.08
N LEU A 95 -26.56 4.21 -29.76
CA LEU A 95 -26.17 5.50 -29.19
C LEU A 95 -26.36 6.65 -30.17
N GLU A 96 -26.14 6.42 -31.47
CA GLU A 96 -26.40 7.41 -32.53
C GLU A 96 -27.88 7.75 -32.62
N ARG A 97 -28.76 6.75 -32.61
CA ARG A 97 -30.23 6.98 -32.56
C ARG A 97 -30.65 7.77 -31.33
N ALA A 98 -30.06 7.44 -30.17
CA ALA A 98 -30.34 8.15 -28.92
C ALA A 98 -29.89 9.62 -28.97
N TRP A 99 -28.72 9.89 -29.53
CA TRP A 99 -28.22 11.25 -29.74
C TRP A 99 -29.12 12.06 -30.70
N ILE A 100 -29.50 11.48 -31.84
CA ILE A 100 -30.38 12.13 -32.82
C ILE A 100 -31.73 12.48 -32.16
N ALA A 101 -32.28 11.59 -31.34
CA ALA A 101 -33.52 11.84 -30.62
C ALA A 101 -33.39 12.96 -29.59
N ALA A 102 -32.26 13.03 -28.87
CA ALA A 102 -32.00 14.09 -27.92
C ALA A 102 -31.80 15.45 -28.63
N GLU A 103 -31.12 15.46 -29.75
CA GLU A 103 -30.86 16.66 -30.55
C GLU A 103 -32.19 17.23 -31.14
N ARG A 104 -33.10 16.37 -31.59
CA ARG A 104 -34.42 16.80 -32.00
C ARG A 104 -35.18 17.48 -30.87
N ARG A 105 -35.16 16.93 -29.66
CA ARG A 105 -35.78 17.54 -28.47
C ARG A 105 -35.17 18.91 -28.15
N ARG A 106 -33.86 19.07 -28.31
CA ARG A 106 -33.15 20.34 -28.12
C ARG A 106 -33.66 21.40 -29.11
N LEU A 107 -33.74 21.05 -30.41
CA LEU A 107 -34.27 21.93 -31.47
C LEU A 107 -35.73 22.30 -31.25
N ASP A 108 -36.57 21.35 -30.82
CA ASP A 108 -37.96 21.61 -30.50
C ASP A 108 -38.12 22.54 -29.29
N GLY A 109 -37.22 22.38 -28.29
CA GLY A 109 -37.11 23.27 -27.14
C GLY A 109 -36.77 24.71 -27.55
N GLU A 110 -35.81 24.89 -28.45
CA GLU A 110 -35.45 26.21 -29.00
C GLU A 110 -36.62 26.88 -29.68
N ARG A 111 -37.34 26.13 -30.53
CA ARG A 111 -38.56 26.62 -31.18
C ARG A 111 -39.63 27.00 -30.17
N ALA A 112 -39.78 26.24 -29.08
CA ALA A 112 -40.72 26.54 -28.02
C ALA A 112 -40.37 27.83 -27.27
N VAL A 113 -39.08 28.04 -26.95
CA VAL A 113 -38.62 29.29 -26.33
C VAL A 113 -38.86 30.48 -27.24
N ASN A 114 -38.51 30.39 -28.53
CA ASN A 114 -38.73 31.48 -29.50
C ASN A 114 -40.22 31.85 -29.61
N ARG A 115 -41.12 30.85 -29.66
CA ARG A 115 -42.59 31.10 -29.65
C ARG A 115 -43.06 31.78 -28.37
N ALA A 116 -42.57 31.33 -27.20
CA ALA A 116 -42.99 31.89 -25.92
C ALA A 116 -42.45 33.33 -25.73
N GLU A 117 -41.23 33.62 -26.19
CA GLU A 117 -40.67 34.97 -26.17
C GLU A 117 -41.36 35.93 -27.13
N ALA A 118 -41.75 35.44 -28.31
CA ALA A 118 -42.58 36.22 -29.25
C ALA A 118 -43.94 36.55 -28.64
N GLU A 119 -44.55 35.64 -27.85
CA GLU A 119 -45.77 35.89 -27.11
C GLU A 119 -45.59 36.97 -26.04
N VAL A 120 -44.51 36.93 -25.28
CA VAL A 120 -44.17 37.97 -24.29
C VAL A 120 -44.06 39.33 -24.99
N ALA A 121 -43.37 39.40 -26.12
CA ALA A 121 -43.21 40.64 -26.90
C ALA A 121 -44.53 41.15 -27.45
N ARG A 122 -45.41 40.25 -27.93
CA ARG A 122 -46.72 40.59 -28.41
C ARG A 122 -47.61 41.19 -27.32
N VAL A 123 -47.64 40.56 -26.13
CA VAL A 123 -48.41 41.07 -24.98
C VAL A 123 -47.85 42.42 -24.51
N ALA A 124 -46.54 42.62 -24.51
CA ALA A 124 -45.94 43.91 -24.19
C ALA A 124 -46.38 45.00 -25.17
N ALA A 125 -46.34 44.74 -26.48
CA ALA A 125 -46.79 45.69 -27.51
C ALA A 125 -48.32 46.03 -27.41
N LEU A 126 -49.12 45.06 -26.99
CA LEU A 126 -50.55 45.31 -26.68
C LEU A 126 -50.68 46.27 -25.48
N GLY A 127 -49.83 46.12 -24.47
CA GLY A 127 -49.78 47.03 -23.33
C GLY A 127 -49.47 48.47 -23.74
N GLU A 128 -48.44 48.66 -24.55
CA GLU A 128 -48.07 49.98 -25.06
C GLU A 128 -49.24 50.63 -25.86
N ARG A 129 -49.89 49.86 -26.70
CA ARG A 129 -51.03 50.35 -27.45
C ARG A 129 -52.23 50.73 -26.54
N LEU A 130 -52.47 49.95 -25.49
CA LEU A 130 -53.51 50.28 -24.50
C LEU A 130 -53.26 51.61 -23.82
N TRP A 131 -52.03 51.83 -23.38
CA TRP A 131 -51.60 53.10 -22.72
C TRP A 131 -51.63 54.28 -23.70
N ASP A 132 -51.21 54.09 -24.93
CA ASP A 132 -51.34 55.11 -25.98
C ASP A 132 -52.78 55.49 -26.30
N SER A 133 -53.64 54.49 -26.33
CA SER A 133 -55.10 54.72 -26.54
C SER A 133 -55.70 55.49 -25.39
N LEU A 134 -55.32 55.13 -24.14
CA LEU A 134 -55.81 55.89 -22.96
C LEU A 134 -55.26 57.33 -22.95
N ALA A 135 -54.02 57.55 -23.34
CA ALA A 135 -53.40 58.88 -23.37
C ALA A 135 -54.10 59.80 -24.41
N ARG A 136 -54.58 59.25 -25.51
CA ARG A 136 -55.21 59.98 -26.61
C ARG A 136 -56.76 60.06 -26.50
N ALA A 137 -57.37 59.34 -25.54
CA ALA A 137 -58.81 59.30 -25.39
C ALA A 137 -59.44 60.67 -25.06
N PRO A 138 -60.56 61.08 -25.65
CA PRO A 138 -61.31 62.25 -25.28
C PRO A 138 -61.72 62.21 -23.80
N ARG A 139 -61.90 63.40 -23.16
CA ARG A 139 -62.21 63.51 -21.70
C ARG A 139 -63.33 62.59 -21.25
N GLY A 140 -64.47 62.53 -22.02
CA GLY A 140 -65.61 61.71 -21.64
C GLY A 140 -65.35 60.19 -21.65
N LEU A 141 -64.47 59.67 -22.52
CA LEU A 141 -64.06 58.29 -22.51
C LEU A 141 -62.98 57.95 -21.46
N ARG A 142 -62.28 58.95 -20.87
CA ARG A 142 -61.33 58.78 -19.74
C ARG A 142 -62.07 58.54 -18.41
N GLU A 143 -63.36 58.82 -18.34
CA GLU A 143 -64.16 58.63 -17.13
C GLU A 143 -64.66 57.20 -16.94
N ASP A 144 -64.50 56.30 -17.92
CA ASP A 144 -64.71 54.83 -17.79
C ASP A 144 -63.54 54.16 -17.11
N GLY A 145 -63.30 54.53 -15.83
CA GLY A 145 -62.24 53.94 -15.04
C GLY A 145 -62.35 52.45 -14.80
N ALA A 146 -63.57 51.92 -14.78
CA ALA A 146 -63.81 50.49 -14.56
C ALA A 146 -63.45 49.65 -15.81
N GLY A 147 -63.75 50.08 -17.03
CA GLY A 147 -63.36 49.43 -18.26
C GLY A 147 -61.84 49.40 -18.48
N TRP A 148 -61.17 50.52 -18.22
CA TRP A 148 -59.73 50.59 -18.32
C TRP A 148 -59.04 49.74 -17.25
N SER A 149 -59.56 49.69 -16.03
CA SER A 149 -59.02 48.84 -14.94
C SER A 149 -59.16 47.35 -15.30
N SER A 150 -60.29 46.94 -15.88
CA SER A 150 -60.51 45.57 -16.35
C SER A 150 -59.50 45.19 -17.44
N ALA A 151 -59.39 46.04 -18.48
CA ALA A 151 -58.43 45.81 -19.57
C ALA A 151 -56.99 45.72 -19.10
N HIS A 152 -56.60 46.59 -18.15
CA HIS A 152 -55.23 46.51 -17.50
C HIS A 152 -55.08 45.21 -16.73
N GLY A 153 -56.09 44.78 -15.94
CA GLY A 153 -56.05 43.51 -15.19
C GLY A 153 -55.87 42.30 -16.11
N GLU A 154 -56.59 42.26 -17.24
CA GLU A 154 -56.44 41.21 -18.25
C GLU A 154 -55.05 41.20 -18.88
N LEU A 155 -54.49 42.36 -19.18
CA LEU A 155 -53.16 42.52 -19.72
C LEU A 155 -52.08 42.01 -18.74
N VAL A 156 -52.17 42.37 -17.46
CA VAL A 156 -51.26 41.90 -16.41
C VAL A 156 -51.34 40.37 -16.26
N ALA A 157 -52.57 39.83 -16.29
CA ALA A 157 -52.74 38.38 -16.23
C ALA A 157 -52.19 37.66 -17.48
N ALA A 158 -52.38 38.23 -18.67
CA ALA A 158 -51.82 37.71 -19.92
C ALA A 158 -50.27 37.75 -19.89
N ARG A 159 -49.70 38.86 -19.42
CA ARG A 159 -48.22 39.01 -19.27
C ARG A 159 -47.66 38.01 -18.29
N THR A 160 -48.30 37.81 -17.17
CA THR A 160 -47.88 36.82 -16.16
C THR A 160 -47.88 35.42 -16.73
N ARG A 161 -48.92 35.03 -17.46
CA ARG A 161 -48.99 33.74 -18.15
C ARG A 161 -47.90 33.57 -19.20
N ALA A 162 -47.67 34.58 -20.03
CA ALA A 162 -46.66 34.56 -21.07
C ALA A 162 -45.24 34.42 -20.49
N LEU A 163 -44.91 35.17 -19.42
CA LEU A 163 -43.65 35.08 -18.73
C LEU A 163 -43.47 33.70 -18.06
N ALA A 164 -44.48 33.16 -17.44
CA ALA A 164 -44.43 31.82 -16.86
C ALA A 164 -44.20 30.74 -17.92
N ALA A 165 -44.87 30.85 -19.10
CA ALA A 165 -44.67 29.95 -20.23
C ALA A 165 -43.24 30.05 -20.80
N ALA A 166 -42.70 31.25 -20.96
CA ALA A 166 -41.31 31.45 -21.41
C ALA A 166 -40.29 30.88 -20.41
N ALA A 167 -40.52 31.07 -19.10
CA ALA A 167 -39.68 30.48 -18.09
C ALA A 167 -39.74 28.94 -18.09
N ALA A 168 -40.90 28.36 -18.30
CA ALA A 168 -41.06 26.92 -18.43
C ALA A 168 -40.34 26.37 -19.67
N ALA A 169 -40.55 27.01 -20.85
CA ALA A 169 -39.87 26.64 -22.08
C ALA A 169 -38.33 26.67 -21.95
N ARG A 170 -37.81 27.73 -21.31
CA ARG A 170 -36.35 27.83 -21.06
C ARG A 170 -35.81 26.72 -20.12
N ARG A 171 -36.59 26.28 -19.12
CA ARG A 171 -36.24 25.13 -18.28
C ARG A 171 -36.17 23.86 -19.12
N THR A 172 -37.22 23.58 -19.89
CA THR A 172 -37.28 22.40 -20.78
C THR A 172 -36.11 22.39 -21.78
N LEU A 173 -35.78 23.54 -22.36
CA LEU A 173 -34.63 23.66 -23.26
C LEU A 173 -33.33 23.33 -22.57
N ARG A 174 -33.07 23.86 -21.36
CA ARG A 174 -31.83 23.53 -20.60
C ARG A 174 -31.68 22.04 -20.34
N ASP A 175 -32.78 21.38 -20.00
CA ASP A 175 -32.78 19.93 -19.77
C ASP A 175 -32.53 19.16 -21.08
N ALA A 176 -33.11 19.61 -22.19
CA ALA A 176 -32.88 19.02 -23.51
C ALA A 176 -31.43 19.22 -24.02
N VAL A 177 -30.82 20.39 -23.76
CA VAL A 177 -29.41 20.66 -24.06
C VAL A 177 -28.51 19.70 -23.30
N ARG A 178 -28.67 19.55 -21.98
CA ARG A 178 -27.89 18.62 -21.15
C ARG A 178 -28.03 17.17 -21.66
N ALA A 179 -29.23 16.76 -22.01
CA ALA A 179 -29.49 15.41 -22.52
C ALA A 179 -28.77 15.17 -23.86
N SER A 180 -28.78 16.16 -24.77
CA SER A 180 -28.09 16.10 -26.07
C SER A 180 -26.58 16.04 -25.90
N GLU A 181 -26.00 16.88 -25.02
CA GLU A 181 -24.57 16.89 -24.71
C GLU A 181 -24.12 15.55 -24.13
N GLN A 182 -24.90 15.00 -23.17
CA GLN A 182 -24.58 13.69 -22.58
C GLN A 182 -24.64 12.55 -23.61
N ALA A 183 -25.66 12.56 -24.47
CA ALA A 183 -25.80 11.55 -25.51
C ALA A 183 -24.66 11.67 -26.55
N GLY A 184 -24.30 12.89 -26.93
CA GLY A 184 -23.15 13.15 -27.81
C GLY A 184 -21.81 12.68 -27.22
N ALA A 185 -21.58 12.96 -25.94
CA ALA A 185 -20.37 12.50 -25.25
C ALA A 185 -20.29 10.96 -25.18
N ARG A 186 -21.40 10.27 -24.95
CA ARG A 186 -21.45 8.79 -24.97
C ARG A 186 -21.16 8.23 -26.36
N LEU A 187 -21.72 8.83 -27.40
CA LEU A 187 -21.47 8.42 -28.77
C LEU A 187 -20.01 8.66 -29.16
N ALA A 188 -19.45 9.81 -28.79
CA ALA A 188 -18.03 10.11 -29.03
C ALA A 188 -17.11 9.12 -28.32
N ALA A 189 -17.40 8.78 -27.07
CA ALA A 189 -16.66 7.78 -26.31
C ALA A 189 -16.75 6.38 -26.95
N ALA A 190 -17.93 5.99 -27.44
CA ALA A 190 -18.14 4.71 -28.13
C ALA A 190 -17.40 4.61 -29.48
N ARG A 191 -17.28 5.73 -30.20
CA ARG A 191 -16.56 5.85 -31.47
C ARG A 191 -15.04 6.07 -31.29
N ALA A 192 -14.60 6.33 -30.04
CA ALA A 192 -13.18 6.57 -29.79
C ALA A 192 -12.39 5.30 -30.14
N ILE A 193 -11.48 5.42 -31.09
CA ILE A 193 -10.51 4.37 -31.44
C ILE A 193 -9.44 4.40 -30.36
N THR A 194 -9.53 3.49 -29.41
CA THR A 194 -8.52 3.35 -28.38
C THR A 194 -7.43 2.39 -28.89
N PRO A 195 -6.18 2.82 -29.03
CA PRO A 195 -5.10 1.90 -29.36
C PRO A 195 -4.94 0.90 -28.20
N ARG A 196 -5.15 -0.37 -28.48
CA ARG A 196 -4.92 -1.45 -27.53
C ARG A 196 -3.58 -2.07 -27.87
N PHE A 197 -2.64 -1.95 -26.94
CA PHE A 197 -1.34 -2.61 -27.06
C PHE A 197 -1.53 -4.07 -26.61
N GLU A 198 -1.07 -5.01 -27.41
CA GLU A 198 -1.09 -6.44 -27.11
C GLU A 198 0.30 -7.01 -27.31
N ALA A 199 0.71 -7.90 -26.41
CA ALA A 199 1.87 -8.73 -26.60
C ALA A 199 1.43 -10.17 -26.81
N THR A 200 2.11 -10.86 -27.72
CA THR A 200 1.91 -12.28 -28.02
C THR A 200 3.27 -12.95 -28.08
N VAL A 201 3.32 -14.25 -27.81
CA VAL A 201 4.52 -15.04 -28.05
C VAL A 201 4.31 -15.83 -29.36
N GLU A 202 5.17 -15.61 -30.32
CA GLU A 202 5.26 -16.46 -31.52
C GLU A 202 6.35 -17.50 -31.32
N THR A 203 5.99 -18.77 -31.38
CA THR A 203 6.93 -19.89 -31.30
C THR A 203 6.81 -20.79 -32.48
N GLN A 204 7.93 -21.29 -32.96
CA GLN A 204 8.01 -22.29 -34.02
C GLN A 204 8.28 -23.65 -33.40
N VAL A 205 7.38 -24.58 -33.64
CA VAL A 205 7.48 -25.97 -33.15
C VAL A 205 7.53 -26.90 -34.33
N ASP A 206 8.54 -27.75 -34.34
CA ASP A 206 8.67 -28.84 -35.31
C ASP A 206 8.21 -30.12 -34.64
N VAL A 207 7.20 -30.74 -35.21
CA VAL A 207 6.64 -32.03 -34.75
C VAL A 207 7.09 -33.11 -35.71
N GLY A 208 7.84 -34.07 -35.22
CA GLY A 208 8.29 -35.20 -36.00
C GLY A 208 7.14 -35.99 -36.63
N GLY A 209 7.44 -36.85 -37.60
CA GLY A 209 6.48 -37.63 -38.37
C GLY A 209 5.52 -38.47 -37.52
N GLY A 210 4.31 -38.73 -38.03
CA GLY A 210 3.27 -39.49 -37.36
C GLY A 210 1.89 -38.86 -37.47
N GLU A 211 1.01 -39.17 -36.51
CA GLU A 211 -0.33 -38.58 -36.40
C GLU A 211 -0.31 -37.26 -35.65
N PRO A 212 -1.33 -36.41 -35.86
CA PRO A 212 -1.48 -35.17 -35.08
C PRO A 212 -1.54 -35.45 -33.58
N ARG A 213 -0.72 -34.70 -32.78
CA ARG A 213 -0.56 -34.92 -31.35
C ARG A 213 -1.06 -33.72 -30.56
N GLU A 214 -1.57 -33.98 -29.36
CA GLU A 214 -1.82 -32.95 -28.36
C GLU A 214 -0.53 -32.67 -27.60
N LEU A 215 -0.12 -31.43 -27.59
CA LEU A 215 1.09 -30.95 -26.94
C LEU A 215 0.74 -29.85 -25.95
N ALA A 216 1.42 -29.83 -24.82
CA ALA A 216 1.35 -28.74 -23.87
C ALA A 216 2.64 -27.90 -23.99
N LEU A 217 2.47 -26.64 -24.36
CA LEU A 217 3.55 -25.65 -24.33
C LEU A 217 3.62 -25.01 -22.97
N VAL A 218 4.81 -24.96 -22.37
CA VAL A 218 5.11 -24.26 -21.15
C VAL A 218 5.95 -23.03 -21.49
N LEU A 219 5.44 -21.87 -21.15
CA LEU A 219 6.11 -20.58 -21.36
C LEU A 219 6.50 -20.04 -20.00
N THR A 220 7.79 -19.77 -19.81
CA THR A 220 8.32 -19.11 -18.61
C THR A 220 8.93 -17.79 -19.02
N TYR A 221 8.54 -16.71 -18.36
CA TYR A 221 9.06 -15.37 -18.65
C TYR A 221 8.92 -14.44 -17.44
N ARG A 222 9.69 -13.37 -17.43
CA ARG A 222 9.63 -12.34 -16.39
C ARG A 222 8.86 -11.13 -16.86
N VAL A 223 8.09 -10.54 -15.94
CA VAL A 223 7.31 -9.32 -16.16
C VAL A 223 7.67 -8.29 -15.10
N ALA A 224 7.81 -7.04 -15.51
CA ALA A 224 7.90 -5.91 -14.60
C ALA A 224 6.50 -5.52 -14.07
N ALA A 225 6.46 -4.56 -13.14
CA ALA A 225 5.23 -4.02 -12.56
C ALA A 225 4.37 -5.04 -11.79
N ALA A 226 5.02 -6.02 -11.20
CA ALA A 226 4.44 -6.92 -10.20
C ALA A 226 5.43 -7.07 -9.04
N LEU A 227 4.96 -6.94 -7.82
CA LEU A 227 5.77 -7.02 -6.62
C LEU A 227 4.95 -7.44 -5.42
N TRP A 228 5.62 -7.86 -4.37
CA TRP A 228 4.98 -8.18 -3.10
C TRP A 228 5.74 -7.61 -1.90
N ARG A 229 5.05 -7.49 -0.77
CA ARG A 229 5.64 -7.12 0.53
C ARG A 229 4.96 -7.91 1.64
N PRO A 230 5.70 -8.33 2.68
CA PRO A 230 5.11 -8.93 3.87
C PRO A 230 4.29 -7.90 4.66
N GLU A 231 3.17 -8.32 5.20
CA GLU A 231 2.33 -7.60 6.14
C GLU A 231 1.91 -8.57 7.25
N HIS A 232 1.92 -8.12 8.49
CA HIS A 232 1.60 -8.96 9.63
C HIS A 232 0.39 -8.46 10.40
N GLU A 233 -0.26 -9.37 11.09
CA GLU A 233 -1.26 -9.08 12.10
C GLU A 233 -0.89 -9.81 13.39
N ALA A 234 -0.75 -9.06 14.48
CA ALA A 234 -0.48 -9.61 15.81
C ALA A 234 -1.59 -9.22 16.76
N ARG A 235 -2.22 -10.19 17.38
CA ARG A 235 -3.26 -9.98 18.38
C ARG A 235 -2.83 -10.55 19.72
N LEU A 236 -2.71 -9.67 20.72
CA LEU A 236 -2.46 -10.06 22.10
C LEU A 236 -3.77 -10.56 22.71
N LEU A 237 -3.75 -11.79 23.18
CA LEU A 237 -4.83 -12.42 23.94
C LEU A 237 -4.39 -12.50 25.40
N THR A 238 -5.09 -11.80 26.29
CA THR A 238 -4.78 -11.75 27.73
C THR A 238 -5.69 -12.64 28.54
N ASP A 239 -6.88 -12.98 28.01
CA ASP A 239 -7.91 -13.76 28.67
C ASP A 239 -7.84 -15.23 28.21
N GLY A 240 -7.27 -16.11 29.01
CA GLY A 240 -7.23 -17.56 28.74
C GLY A 240 -6.49 -18.35 29.79
N ASP A 241 -6.87 -19.60 29.99
CA ASP A 241 -6.31 -20.51 31.03
C ASP A 241 -4.81 -20.84 30.84
N GLY A 242 -4.20 -20.47 29.69
CA GLY A 242 -2.81 -20.75 29.35
C GLY A 242 -1.86 -19.56 29.43
N GLY A 243 -2.29 -18.44 30.03
CA GLY A 243 -1.50 -17.20 30.08
C GLY A 243 -1.54 -16.38 28.77
N PRO A 244 -0.85 -15.21 28.74
CA PRO A 244 -0.85 -14.32 27.57
C PRO A 244 -0.24 -14.98 26.33
N ARG A 245 -0.86 -14.75 25.18
CA ARG A 245 -0.41 -15.28 23.89
C ARG A 245 -0.54 -14.24 22.78
N LEU A 246 0.36 -14.29 21.82
CA LEU A 246 0.27 -13.57 20.56
C LEU A 246 -0.32 -14.50 19.50
N ARG A 247 -1.47 -14.15 18.95
CA ARG A 247 -1.97 -14.76 17.72
C ARG A 247 -1.39 -14.01 16.56
N TRP A 248 -0.51 -14.68 15.82
CA TRP A 248 0.23 -14.10 14.70
C TRP A 248 -0.27 -14.62 13.36
N ARG A 249 -0.41 -13.72 12.39
CA ARG A 249 -0.72 -14.05 11.00
C ARG A 249 0.22 -13.28 10.09
N THR A 250 0.81 -13.95 9.13
CA THR A 250 1.62 -13.33 8.09
C THR A 250 0.86 -13.35 6.77
N MET A 251 0.81 -12.21 6.10
CA MET A 251 0.16 -12.02 4.81
C MET A 251 1.15 -11.42 3.82
N ALA A 252 0.90 -11.62 2.53
CA ALA A 252 1.54 -10.87 1.46
C ALA A 252 0.56 -9.82 0.94
N THR A 253 1.04 -8.61 0.79
CA THR A 253 0.37 -7.59 -0.02
C THR A 253 1.02 -7.58 -1.39
N ILE A 254 0.24 -7.86 -2.42
CA ILE A 254 0.68 -8.02 -3.81
C ILE A 254 0.11 -6.87 -4.63
N TRP A 255 0.94 -6.24 -5.46
CA TRP A 255 0.53 -5.29 -6.49
C TRP A 255 0.92 -5.83 -7.84
N GLN A 256 0.04 -5.72 -8.82
CA GLN A 256 0.39 -6.06 -10.18
C GLN A 256 -0.31 -5.13 -11.19
N ARG A 257 0.45 -4.69 -12.20
CA ARG A 257 0.00 -3.90 -13.34
C ARG A 257 0.70 -4.36 -14.62
N THR A 258 0.75 -5.67 -14.83
CA THR A 258 1.46 -6.30 -15.94
C THR A 258 0.69 -6.27 -17.26
N GLY A 259 -0.62 -6.02 -17.20
CA GLY A 259 -1.56 -6.19 -18.31
C GLY A 259 -2.19 -7.58 -18.35
N GLU A 260 -1.72 -8.54 -17.53
CA GLU A 260 -2.25 -9.89 -17.45
C GLU A 260 -3.27 -10.04 -16.33
N ARG A 261 -4.24 -10.91 -16.53
CA ARG A 261 -5.09 -11.42 -15.47
C ARG A 261 -4.60 -12.79 -15.05
N TRP A 262 -4.23 -12.95 -13.79
CA TRP A 262 -3.84 -14.23 -13.23
C TRP A 262 -5.03 -14.82 -12.48
N THR A 263 -5.59 -15.91 -12.99
CA THR A 263 -6.80 -16.52 -12.43
C THR A 263 -6.46 -17.87 -11.85
N ASP A 264 -6.76 -18.05 -10.56
CA ASP A 264 -6.53 -19.30 -9.83
C ASP A 264 -5.09 -19.82 -9.95
N VAL A 265 -4.12 -18.91 -9.78
CA VAL A 265 -2.70 -19.21 -9.93
C VAL A 265 -2.06 -19.57 -8.59
N ARG A 266 -1.08 -20.47 -8.65
CA ARG A 266 -0.18 -20.74 -7.52
C ARG A 266 0.83 -19.61 -7.42
N CYS A 267 0.85 -18.89 -6.29
CA CYS A 267 1.81 -17.82 -6.08
C CYS A 267 2.93 -18.28 -5.14
N ARG A 268 4.15 -18.10 -5.61
CA ARG A 268 5.37 -18.14 -4.80
C ARG A 268 5.82 -16.70 -4.52
N LEU A 269 6.32 -16.47 -3.32
CA LEU A 269 6.72 -15.17 -2.83
C LEU A 269 8.20 -15.27 -2.45
N SER A 270 9.06 -14.71 -3.28
CA SER A 270 10.50 -14.81 -3.09
C SER A 270 11.11 -13.48 -2.65
N THR A 271 12.01 -13.53 -1.67
CA THR A 271 12.82 -12.38 -1.27
C THR A 271 14.08 -12.24 -2.13
N ALA A 272 14.37 -13.21 -2.99
CA ALA A 272 15.48 -13.13 -3.91
C ALA A 272 15.39 -11.87 -4.80
N ARG A 273 16.55 -11.32 -5.14
CA ARG A 273 16.69 -10.12 -5.97
C ARG A 273 17.33 -10.45 -7.31
N PRO A 274 16.57 -10.98 -8.29
CA PRO A 274 17.12 -11.40 -9.57
C PRO A 274 17.75 -10.29 -10.41
N ALA A 275 17.54 -9.02 -10.00
CA ALA A 275 18.16 -7.86 -10.65
C ALA A 275 19.58 -7.58 -10.16
N GLN A 276 19.99 -8.15 -9.04
CA GLN A 276 21.36 -8.00 -8.54
C GLN A 276 22.30 -8.91 -9.31
N THR A 277 23.52 -8.44 -9.55
CA THR A 277 24.54 -9.26 -10.22
C THR A 277 24.88 -10.47 -9.36
N ALA A 278 25.04 -11.62 -9.99
CA ALA A 278 25.49 -12.84 -9.34
C ALA A 278 27.01 -12.84 -9.05
N GLU A 279 27.73 -11.81 -9.48
CA GLU A 279 29.16 -11.68 -9.24
C GLU A 279 29.42 -11.17 -7.82
N PRO A 280 30.37 -11.76 -7.11
CA PRO A 280 30.76 -11.26 -5.79
C PRO A 280 31.33 -9.84 -5.90
N PRO A 281 31.06 -8.96 -4.90
CA PRO A 281 31.65 -7.62 -4.91
C PRO A 281 33.19 -7.73 -4.88
N LEU A 282 33.83 -6.95 -5.74
CA LEU A 282 35.30 -6.84 -5.74
C LEU A 282 35.72 -5.99 -4.55
N LEU A 283 36.75 -6.44 -3.86
CA LEU A 283 37.42 -5.63 -2.84
C LEU A 283 38.42 -4.69 -3.55
N ASP A 284 38.21 -3.39 -3.37
CA ASP A 284 39.17 -2.38 -3.81
C ASP A 284 40.32 -2.26 -2.79
N ASP A 285 41.50 -1.84 -3.26
CA ASP A 285 42.67 -1.59 -2.40
C ASP A 285 42.35 -0.48 -1.37
N ASP A 286 42.37 -0.82 -0.08
CA ASP A 286 42.25 0.17 0.99
C ASP A 286 43.63 0.80 1.27
N ARG A 287 43.89 1.95 0.62
CA ARG A 287 45.14 2.70 0.79
C ARG A 287 44.98 3.73 1.89
N LEU A 288 45.73 3.55 2.97
CA LEU A 288 45.82 4.53 4.06
C LEU A 288 46.57 5.79 3.60
N TRP A 289 45.90 6.93 3.66
CA TRP A 289 46.50 8.23 3.39
C TRP A 289 46.76 8.98 4.71
N LEU A 290 47.98 9.50 4.90
CA LEU A 290 48.27 10.38 6.01
C LEU A 290 47.60 11.75 5.81
N LYS A 291 46.49 12.00 6.50
CA LYS A 291 45.90 13.33 6.59
C LYS A 291 46.43 14.07 7.81
N ARG A 292 47.23 15.13 7.61
CA ARG A 292 47.65 16.00 8.73
C ARG A 292 46.39 16.58 9.38
N ARG A 293 46.25 16.26 10.67
CA ARG A 293 45.17 16.77 11.52
C ARG A 293 45.55 18.16 12.00
N GLU A 294 44.81 19.19 11.61
CA GLU A 294 44.85 20.50 12.28
C GLU A 294 44.21 20.34 13.66
N GLU A 295 44.89 20.86 14.69
CA GLU A 295 44.35 20.88 16.06
C GLU A 295 43.09 21.75 16.12
N LYS A 296 41.92 21.14 15.99
CA LYS A 296 40.63 21.74 16.31
C LYS A 296 40.09 21.15 17.60
N GLN A 297 39.47 22.01 18.42
CA GLN A 297 38.78 21.62 19.63
C GLN A 297 37.91 20.38 19.40
N ILE A 298 38.01 19.39 20.26
CA ILE A 298 37.25 18.16 20.19
C ILE A 298 35.85 18.48 20.66
N ALA A 299 34.88 18.57 19.73
CA ALA A 299 33.47 18.59 20.05
C ALA A 299 33.03 17.16 20.37
N VAL A 300 32.47 16.97 21.55
CA VAL A 300 31.88 15.69 21.95
C VAL A 300 30.46 15.66 21.38
N GLU A 301 30.23 14.82 20.38
CA GLU A 301 28.89 14.55 19.85
C GLU A 301 28.27 13.39 20.64
N ILE A 302 27.03 13.58 21.06
CA ILE A 302 26.20 12.50 21.61
C ILE A 302 25.74 11.66 20.43
N ARG A 303 26.28 10.45 20.31
CA ARG A 303 25.76 9.46 19.38
C ARG A 303 24.61 8.75 20.09
N GLU A 304 23.39 8.99 19.67
CA GLU A 304 22.26 8.14 20.05
C GLU A 304 22.45 6.77 19.40
N GLN A 305 23.03 5.84 20.12
CA GLN A 305 22.91 4.44 19.76
C GLN A 305 21.51 4.00 20.21
N ALA A 306 20.59 3.88 19.24
CA ALA A 306 19.39 3.11 19.47
C ALA A 306 19.86 1.64 19.63
N VAL A 307 19.80 1.11 20.84
CA VAL A 307 19.90 -0.33 21.04
C VAL A 307 18.65 -0.91 20.39
N ALA A 308 18.83 -1.44 19.19
CA ALA A 308 17.79 -2.15 18.47
C ALA A 308 17.52 -3.47 19.19
N LEU A 309 16.59 -3.45 20.12
CA LEU A 309 15.86 -4.65 20.48
C LEU A 309 15.05 -5.01 19.23
N ALA A 310 15.20 -6.24 18.73
CA ALA A 310 14.47 -6.72 17.58
C ALA A 310 12.98 -6.38 17.73
N GLY A 311 12.43 -5.54 16.85
CA GLY A 311 11.02 -5.14 16.85
C GLY A 311 10.68 -3.70 17.23
N LEU A 312 11.59 -2.91 17.83
CA LEU A 312 11.26 -1.54 18.30
C LEU A 312 12.05 -0.41 17.62
N ASP A 313 12.94 -0.72 16.67
CA ASP A 313 13.79 0.31 16.06
C ASP A 313 12.99 1.18 15.07
N ARG A 314 12.90 2.49 15.39
CA ARG A 314 12.61 3.57 14.44
C ARG A 314 13.91 4.14 13.86
N GLY A 315 14.90 3.30 13.60
CA GLY A 315 16.11 3.72 12.92
C GLY A 315 15.76 4.39 11.60
N ALA A 316 16.04 5.68 11.48
CA ALA A 316 15.95 6.39 10.23
C ALA A 316 16.90 5.73 9.23
N ARG A 317 16.38 4.83 8.40
CA ARG A 317 17.11 4.33 7.22
C ARG A 317 17.41 5.53 6.34
N LYS A 318 18.65 5.63 5.89
CA LYS A 318 19.04 6.61 4.87
C LYS A 318 18.11 6.43 3.68
N ALA A 319 17.58 7.54 3.17
CA ALA A 319 16.54 7.59 2.11
C ALA A 319 16.97 6.98 0.76
N ASP A 320 18.21 6.53 0.63
CA ASP A 320 18.78 6.03 -0.64
C ASP A 320 18.69 4.51 -0.85
N GLU A 321 18.26 3.74 0.14
CA GLU A 321 18.00 2.32 -0.05
C GLU A 321 16.51 2.11 -0.31
N MET A 322 16.16 1.67 -1.51
CA MET A 322 14.81 1.18 -1.80
C MET A 322 14.46 0.14 -0.73
N PRO A 323 13.32 0.30 -0.03
CA PRO A 323 12.95 -0.60 1.05
C PRO A 323 12.70 -2.00 0.48
N GLY A 324 13.73 -2.82 0.50
CA GLY A 324 13.64 -4.25 0.21
C GLY A 324 13.00 -5.03 1.36
N VAL A 325 12.63 -6.26 1.11
CA VAL A 325 12.29 -7.20 2.17
C VAL A 325 13.59 -7.60 2.86
N ASP A 326 13.72 -7.34 4.16
CA ASP A 326 14.84 -7.80 4.94
C ASP A 326 14.64 -9.29 5.23
N ASP A 327 15.51 -10.12 4.64
CA ASP A 327 15.51 -11.59 4.71
C ASP A 327 16.71 -12.15 5.49
N GLY A 328 17.47 -11.26 6.13
CA GLY A 328 18.70 -11.65 6.86
C GLY A 328 19.85 -12.09 5.96
N GLY A 329 19.74 -11.86 4.63
CA GLY A 329 20.76 -12.19 3.63
C GLY A 329 20.61 -13.57 2.98
N GLU A 330 19.62 -14.38 3.39
CA GLU A 330 19.30 -15.66 2.74
C GLU A 330 17.97 -15.56 1.99
N PRO A 331 17.95 -15.76 0.65
CA PRO A 331 16.71 -15.72 -0.11
C PRO A 331 15.70 -16.79 0.35
N LEU A 332 14.51 -16.33 0.70
CA LEU A 332 13.42 -17.18 1.15
C LEU A 332 12.33 -17.24 0.09
N THR A 333 11.76 -18.44 -0.12
CA THR A 333 10.58 -18.63 -0.97
C THR A 333 9.43 -19.16 -0.14
N LEU A 334 8.38 -18.36 -0.06
CA LEU A 334 7.13 -18.70 0.63
C LEU A 334 6.04 -18.97 -0.42
N THR A 335 4.95 -19.59 0.00
CA THR A 335 3.79 -19.85 -0.87
C THR A 335 2.52 -19.26 -0.29
N THR A 336 1.59 -18.91 -1.15
CA THR A 336 0.24 -18.54 -0.69
C THR A 336 -0.49 -19.77 -0.17
N ALA A 337 -1.33 -19.60 0.85
CA ALA A 337 -2.08 -20.69 1.46
C ALA A 337 -3.09 -21.34 0.49
N ARG A 338 -3.52 -20.62 -0.54
CA ARG A 338 -4.46 -21.05 -1.58
C ARG A 338 -4.09 -20.41 -2.92
N PRO A 339 -4.53 -21.00 -4.05
CA PRO A 339 -4.45 -20.31 -5.33
C PRO A 339 -5.20 -18.98 -5.28
N VAL A 340 -4.69 -17.99 -6.00
CA VAL A 340 -5.22 -16.63 -5.96
C VAL A 340 -5.57 -16.11 -7.34
N THR A 341 -6.56 -15.22 -7.39
CA THR A 341 -6.92 -14.48 -8.60
C THR A 341 -6.49 -13.03 -8.43
N LEU A 342 -5.59 -12.56 -9.30
CA LEU A 342 -5.04 -11.21 -9.28
C LEU A 342 -5.38 -10.49 -10.59
N VAL A 343 -6.03 -9.33 -10.46
CA VAL A 343 -6.36 -8.45 -11.61
C VAL A 343 -5.24 -7.44 -11.80
N SER A 344 -5.00 -7.07 -13.06
CA SER A 344 -3.95 -6.10 -13.41
C SER A 344 -4.46 -4.65 -13.29
N ASP A 345 -4.80 -4.23 -12.07
CA ASP A 345 -5.31 -2.88 -11.80
C ASP A 345 -4.37 -2.02 -10.93
N GLY A 346 -3.24 -2.59 -10.49
CA GLY A 346 -2.27 -1.94 -9.62
C GLY A 346 -2.73 -1.74 -8.17
N ARG A 347 -3.90 -2.28 -7.79
CA ARG A 347 -4.39 -2.20 -6.42
C ARG A 347 -3.79 -3.29 -5.54
N PRO A 348 -3.60 -3.01 -4.24
CA PRO A 348 -3.07 -4.01 -3.31
C PRO A 348 -4.07 -5.16 -3.09
N ALA A 349 -3.63 -6.37 -3.32
CA ALA A 349 -4.32 -7.60 -2.94
C ALA A 349 -3.61 -8.24 -1.75
N ARG A 350 -4.36 -8.55 -0.68
CA ARG A 350 -3.82 -9.23 0.51
C ARG A 350 -4.13 -10.70 0.44
N VAL A 351 -3.11 -11.52 0.58
CA VAL A 351 -3.22 -12.98 0.54
C VAL A 351 -2.51 -13.59 1.73
N GLU A 352 -3.05 -14.68 2.24
CA GLU A 352 -2.45 -15.41 3.36
C GLU A 352 -1.27 -16.24 2.88
N ILE A 353 -0.19 -16.21 3.66
CA ILE A 353 1.00 -17.02 3.43
C ILE A 353 0.87 -18.33 4.21
N ALA A 354 1.23 -19.44 3.57
CA ALA A 354 1.33 -20.72 4.23
C ALA A 354 2.52 -20.73 5.22
N LEU A 355 2.28 -21.16 6.45
CA LEU A 355 3.30 -21.22 7.50
C LEU A 355 4.22 -22.45 7.42
N GLN A 356 3.97 -23.35 6.48
CA GLN A 356 4.86 -24.48 6.20
C GLN A 356 5.61 -24.21 4.89
N PRO A 357 6.95 -24.41 4.86
CA PRO A 357 7.68 -24.28 3.63
C PRO A 357 7.12 -25.28 2.61
N ALA A 358 6.89 -24.83 1.40
CA ALA A 358 6.55 -25.72 0.31
C ALA A 358 7.77 -26.62 0.05
N SER A 359 7.63 -27.92 0.29
CA SER A 359 8.56 -28.86 -0.33
C SER A 359 8.49 -28.66 -1.84
N PRO A 360 9.62 -28.63 -2.57
CA PRO A 360 9.62 -28.47 -4.03
C PRO A 360 8.78 -29.51 -4.77
N SER A 361 8.49 -30.64 -4.11
CA SER A 361 7.71 -31.77 -4.60
C SER A 361 6.32 -31.92 -3.99
N ALA A 362 5.87 -30.99 -3.13
CA ALA A 362 4.54 -31.09 -2.54
C ALA A 362 3.48 -30.81 -3.61
N GLU A 363 2.84 -31.85 -4.11
CA GLU A 363 1.62 -31.71 -4.90
C GLU A 363 0.54 -30.99 -4.08
N TRP A 364 0.00 -29.92 -4.63
CA TRP A 364 -1.17 -29.23 -4.09
C TRP A 364 -2.38 -30.15 -4.17
N GLY A 365 -2.65 -30.87 -3.10
CA GLY A 365 -3.77 -31.82 -3.08
C GLY A 365 -3.84 -32.73 -1.85
N GLY A 366 -2.81 -32.74 -1.03
CA GLY A 366 -2.84 -33.46 0.26
C GLY A 366 -3.75 -32.74 1.23
N GLY A 367 -4.81 -33.42 1.67
CA GLY A 367 -6.04 -32.95 2.32
C GLY A 367 -6.00 -32.16 3.62
N GLY A 368 -4.99 -31.30 3.86
CA GLY A 368 -4.95 -30.36 4.99
C GLY A 368 -4.75 -28.93 4.51
N GLN A 369 -5.57 -27.97 4.97
CA GLN A 369 -5.29 -26.57 4.73
C GLN A 369 -4.02 -26.19 5.49
N PRO A 370 -3.03 -25.50 4.85
CA PRO A 370 -1.83 -25.06 5.53
C PRO A 370 -2.20 -24.07 6.64
N ALA A 371 -1.53 -24.21 7.80
CA ALA A 371 -1.72 -23.28 8.89
C ALA A 371 -1.33 -21.86 8.44
N THR A 372 -2.19 -20.89 8.68
CA THR A 372 -1.94 -19.46 8.39
C THR A 372 -1.80 -18.62 9.65
N VAL A 373 -1.99 -19.22 10.81
CA VAL A 373 -1.98 -18.57 12.13
C VAL A 373 -1.08 -19.34 13.09
N VAL A 374 -0.22 -18.63 13.82
CA VAL A 374 0.60 -19.16 14.91
C VAL A 374 0.14 -18.54 16.22
N GLU A 375 -0.03 -19.36 17.27
CA GLU A 375 -0.19 -18.88 18.64
C GLU A 375 1.14 -19.01 19.38
N ILE A 376 1.67 -17.88 19.87
CA ILE A 376 2.99 -17.76 20.47
C ILE A 376 2.82 -17.39 21.94
N PRO A 377 3.27 -18.20 22.89
CA PRO A 377 3.33 -17.79 24.29
C PRO A 377 4.16 -16.52 24.45
N CYS A 378 3.71 -15.59 25.26
CA CYS A 378 4.41 -14.34 25.48
C CYS A 378 4.37 -13.91 26.95
N THR A 379 5.33 -13.08 27.34
CA THR A 379 5.30 -12.34 28.60
C THR A 379 4.81 -10.92 28.32
N VAL A 380 4.06 -10.35 29.27
CA VAL A 380 3.48 -9.02 29.10
C VAL A 380 3.87 -8.16 30.30
N GLU A 381 4.34 -6.96 30.03
CA GLU A 381 4.69 -5.97 31.05
C GLU A 381 4.25 -4.57 30.65
N LEU A 382 4.07 -3.69 31.63
CA LEU A 382 3.93 -2.26 31.41
C LEU A 382 5.30 -1.59 31.51
N VAL A 383 5.68 -0.87 30.48
CA VAL A 383 6.98 -0.17 30.41
C VAL A 383 6.77 1.30 30.12
N ALA A 384 7.50 2.17 30.78
CA ALA A 384 7.52 3.58 30.49
C ALA A 384 8.97 4.10 30.33
N TRP A 385 9.12 4.99 29.35
CA TRP A 385 10.34 5.74 29.08
C TRP A 385 10.08 7.23 29.35
N PRO A 386 10.28 7.72 30.59
CA PRO A 386 9.89 9.06 30.98
C PRO A 386 10.57 10.16 30.19
N GLU A 387 11.74 9.92 29.65
CA GLU A 387 12.45 10.84 28.75
C GLU A 387 11.70 11.04 27.43
N ARG A 388 10.97 10.02 26.92
CA ARG A 388 10.31 10.03 25.62
C ARG A 388 8.80 10.27 25.69
N GLY A 389 8.17 10.03 26.84
CA GLY A 389 6.72 10.21 26.98
C GLY A 389 6.20 10.04 28.39
N GLN A 390 4.96 10.46 28.60
CA GLN A 390 4.28 10.45 29.90
C GLN A 390 3.37 9.22 30.12
N ALA A 391 3.34 8.30 29.17
CA ALA A 391 2.49 7.10 29.23
C ALA A 391 3.31 5.84 29.46
N ALA A 392 2.79 4.92 30.25
CA ALA A 392 3.25 3.53 30.28
C ALA A 392 2.59 2.78 29.12
N HIS A 393 3.35 1.93 28.45
CA HIS A 393 2.88 1.13 27.31
C HIS A 393 2.90 -0.36 27.66
N LEU A 394 1.87 -1.06 27.22
CA LEU A 394 1.83 -2.51 27.30
C LEU A 394 2.79 -3.08 26.25
N ARG A 395 3.75 -3.89 26.70
CA ARG A 395 4.75 -4.56 25.87
C ARG A 395 4.62 -6.07 26.02
N ALA A 396 4.60 -6.76 24.89
CA ALA A 396 4.68 -8.22 24.87
C ALA A 396 6.03 -8.64 24.31
N THR A 397 6.69 -9.58 24.98
CA THR A 397 7.93 -10.22 24.54
C THR A 397 7.63 -11.68 24.24
N ALA A 398 8.02 -12.14 23.06
CA ALA A 398 7.80 -13.50 22.58
C ALA A 398 9.02 -14.00 21.82
N THR A 399 9.15 -15.33 21.68
CA THR A 399 10.17 -15.95 20.85
C THR A 399 9.52 -16.51 19.59
N TRP A 400 10.09 -16.21 18.42
CA TRP A 400 9.52 -16.66 17.16
C TRP A 400 9.68 -18.18 16.97
N PRO A 401 8.58 -18.96 16.94
CA PRO A 401 8.66 -20.42 16.88
C PRO A 401 8.66 -20.98 15.45
N GLY A 402 8.58 -20.10 14.43
CA GLY A 402 8.37 -20.52 13.06
C GLY A 402 9.54 -21.32 12.47
N PRO A 403 9.29 -22.15 11.44
CA PRO A 403 10.32 -22.92 10.75
C PRO A 403 11.20 -22.06 9.82
N TYR A 404 10.80 -20.84 9.56
CA TYR A 404 11.54 -19.84 8.77
C TYR A 404 11.51 -18.49 9.51
N PRO A 405 12.46 -17.59 9.21
CA PRO A 405 12.54 -16.30 9.88
C PRO A 405 11.28 -15.46 9.63
N LEU A 406 10.97 -14.58 10.57
CA LEU A 406 9.95 -13.57 10.44
C LEU A 406 10.50 -12.39 9.63
N LEU A 407 9.94 -12.16 8.46
CA LEU A 407 10.37 -11.07 7.59
C LEU A 407 10.01 -9.70 8.18
N ALA A 408 10.85 -8.72 7.95
CA ALA A 408 10.58 -7.35 8.36
C ALA A 408 9.34 -6.79 7.62
N GLY A 409 8.46 -6.12 8.36
CA GLY A 409 7.26 -5.54 7.75
C GLY A 409 6.33 -4.84 8.72
N PRO A 410 5.30 -4.16 8.20
CA PRO A 410 4.27 -3.52 9.01
C PRO A 410 3.42 -4.58 9.73
N VAL A 411 3.10 -4.29 11.00
CA VAL A 411 2.26 -5.14 11.85
C VAL A 411 1.01 -4.38 12.27
N ARG A 412 -0.15 -4.96 12.04
CA ARG A 412 -1.40 -4.49 12.67
C ARG A 412 -1.53 -5.12 14.04
N LEU A 413 -1.78 -4.28 15.02
CA LEU A 413 -1.85 -4.68 16.41
C LEU A 413 -3.28 -4.68 16.91
N GLY A 414 -3.67 -5.79 17.52
CA GLY A 414 -4.93 -5.93 18.22
C GLY A 414 -4.71 -6.42 19.66
N ARG A 415 -5.59 -6.03 20.56
CA ARG A 415 -5.63 -6.55 21.93
C ARG A 415 -7.04 -7.07 22.19
N ASP A 416 -7.15 -8.33 22.53
CA ASP A 416 -8.40 -9.05 22.69
C ASP A 416 -9.33 -8.84 21.47
N ARG A 417 -10.40 -8.06 21.60
CA ARG A 417 -11.33 -7.77 20.51
C ARG A 417 -11.10 -6.41 19.82
N ALA A 418 -10.23 -5.56 20.38
CA ALA A 418 -10.02 -4.21 19.88
C ALA A 418 -8.77 -4.11 19.00
N MET A 419 -8.82 -3.23 18.01
CA MET A 419 -7.63 -2.78 17.29
C MET A 419 -6.93 -1.72 18.13
N VAL A 420 -5.60 -1.84 18.29
CA VAL A 420 -4.79 -0.93 19.11
C VAL A 420 -4.01 0.05 18.23
N GLY A 421 -3.49 -0.43 17.09
CA GLY A 421 -2.68 0.42 16.25
C GLY A 421 -1.86 -0.33 15.22
N ARG A 422 -0.74 0.27 14.85
CA ARG A 422 0.23 -0.29 13.90
C ARG A 422 1.63 -0.16 14.48
N ALA A 423 2.46 -1.16 14.20
CA ALA A 423 3.89 -1.16 14.46
C ALA A 423 4.63 -1.68 13.22
N SER A 424 5.93 -1.84 13.32
CA SER A 424 6.73 -2.61 12.39
C SER A 424 7.54 -3.63 13.16
N VAL A 425 7.73 -4.80 12.59
CA VAL A 425 8.69 -5.79 13.07
C VAL A 425 9.90 -5.74 12.16
N GLN A 426 11.09 -5.88 12.74
CA GLN A 426 12.33 -6.10 11.99
C GLN A 426 12.43 -7.58 11.64
N PHE A 427 13.46 -7.95 10.88
CA PHE A 427 13.80 -9.34 10.67
C PHE A 427 14.06 -10.04 12.01
N VAL A 428 13.46 -11.22 12.21
CA VAL A 428 13.63 -12.04 13.42
C VAL A 428 13.93 -13.47 12.99
N GLY A 429 15.07 -13.98 13.37
CA GLY A 429 15.44 -15.37 13.10
C GLY A 429 14.55 -16.37 13.82
N ALA A 430 14.53 -17.61 13.34
CA ALA A 430 13.82 -18.68 14.03
C ALA A 430 14.43 -18.92 15.42
N GLY A 431 13.62 -18.94 16.46
CA GLY A 431 14.06 -19.06 17.86
C GLY A 431 14.53 -17.76 18.49
N GLU A 432 14.53 -16.63 17.79
CA GLU A 432 14.93 -15.34 18.35
C GLU A 432 13.79 -14.63 19.08
N PRO A 433 14.08 -13.88 20.15
CA PRO A 433 13.11 -13.08 20.86
C PRO A 433 12.80 -11.78 20.10
N PHE A 434 11.54 -11.35 20.18
CA PHE A 434 11.08 -10.07 19.66
C PHE A 434 10.08 -9.42 20.60
N GLU A 435 9.89 -8.10 20.46
CA GLU A 435 9.01 -7.32 21.30
C GLU A 435 8.02 -6.52 20.46
N LEU A 436 6.79 -6.35 20.97
CA LEU A 436 5.75 -5.51 20.37
C LEU A 436 5.02 -4.69 21.44
N GLY A 437 4.76 -3.42 21.14
CA GLY A 437 3.97 -2.53 21.98
C GLY A 437 2.48 -2.60 21.63
N PHE A 438 1.63 -2.78 22.64
CA PHE A 438 0.15 -2.88 22.49
C PHE A 438 -0.59 -1.65 23.04
N GLY A 439 0.00 -0.47 22.85
CA GLY A 439 -0.61 0.80 23.22
C GLY A 439 -0.38 1.24 24.66
N PRO A 440 -0.77 2.47 25.01
CA PRO A 440 -0.64 3.01 26.33
C PRO A 440 -1.64 2.41 27.30
N ASP A 441 -1.28 2.39 28.60
CA ASP A 441 -2.18 2.17 29.70
C ASP A 441 -2.75 3.53 30.19
N ASP A 442 -4.06 3.69 30.07
CA ASP A 442 -4.74 4.95 30.42
C ASP A 442 -4.81 5.20 31.92
N THR A 443 -4.51 4.21 32.75
CA THR A 443 -4.56 4.32 34.21
C THR A 443 -3.28 4.85 34.82
N LEU A 444 -2.16 4.81 34.08
CA LEU A 444 -0.86 5.27 34.55
C LEU A 444 -0.46 6.62 33.95
N ARG A 445 0.06 7.50 34.78
CA ARG A 445 0.63 8.79 34.37
C ARG A 445 2.05 8.89 34.90
N VAL A 446 2.97 9.20 34.01
CA VAL A 446 4.40 9.33 34.35
C VAL A 446 4.82 10.76 34.08
N ARG A 447 5.55 11.37 35.04
CA ARG A 447 6.15 12.70 34.90
C ARG A 447 7.63 12.62 35.23
N ARG A 448 8.41 13.41 34.51
CA ARG A 448 9.86 13.52 34.67
C ARG A 448 10.24 14.98 34.93
N ARG A 449 11.04 15.21 35.96
CA ARG A 449 11.65 16.51 36.27
C ARG A 449 13.16 16.32 36.27
N VAL A 450 13.87 17.25 35.67
CA VAL A 450 15.33 17.30 35.62
C VAL A 450 15.81 18.58 36.29
N ASP A 451 16.74 18.44 37.20
CA ASP A 451 17.41 19.54 37.87
C ASP A 451 18.92 19.38 37.61
N ASP A 452 19.57 20.41 37.04
CA ASP A 452 20.99 20.41 36.64
C ASP A 452 21.77 21.45 37.48
N GLU A 453 22.84 21.00 38.14
CA GLU A 453 23.83 21.87 38.80
C GLU A 453 25.16 21.79 38.05
N ARG A 454 25.62 22.95 37.57
CA ARG A 454 26.88 23.08 36.84
C ARG A 454 27.92 23.80 37.65
N ASP A 455 29.10 23.21 37.78
CA ASP A 455 30.25 23.80 38.41
C ASP A 455 31.47 23.81 37.47
N ARG A 456 32.23 24.88 37.54
CA ARG A 456 33.51 24.98 36.83
C ARG A 456 34.63 24.97 37.86
N GLY A 457 35.42 23.91 37.85
CA GLY A 457 36.59 23.79 38.72
C GLY A 457 37.63 24.90 38.48
N VAL A 458 38.41 25.22 39.49
CA VAL A 458 39.44 26.26 39.48
C VAL A 458 40.48 26.08 38.37
N LEU A 459 40.69 24.87 37.89
CA LEU A 459 41.59 24.49 36.78
C LEU A 459 40.85 24.35 35.43
N GLY A 460 39.63 24.86 35.29
CA GLY A 460 38.88 24.84 34.03
C GLY A 460 38.14 23.53 33.71
N GLY A 461 38.17 22.51 34.57
CA GLY A 461 37.37 21.32 34.45
C GLY A 461 35.87 21.61 34.56
N GLN A 462 35.04 20.87 33.88
CA GLN A 462 33.60 21.01 33.95
C GLN A 462 32.97 19.84 34.72
N LYS A 463 32.03 20.19 35.59
CA LYS A 463 31.27 19.22 36.38
C LYS A 463 29.78 19.51 36.20
N LEU A 464 29.02 18.48 35.91
CA LEU A 464 27.54 18.52 35.83
C LEU A 464 27.01 17.46 36.80
N ASP A 465 26.26 17.92 37.81
CA ASP A 465 25.44 17.07 38.65
C ASP A 465 24.00 17.15 38.16
N ARG A 466 23.45 16.07 37.66
CA ARG A 466 22.08 15.97 37.17
C ARG A 466 21.23 15.10 38.08
N THR A 467 20.09 15.62 38.48
CA THR A 467 19.10 14.91 39.27
C THR A 467 17.82 14.77 38.47
N VAL A 468 17.34 13.54 38.30
CA VAL A 468 16.09 13.21 37.62
C VAL A 468 15.10 12.65 38.64
N THR A 469 13.97 13.33 38.80
CA THR A 469 12.87 12.88 39.65
C THR A 469 11.72 12.37 38.79
N LEU A 470 11.33 11.12 39.01
CA LEU A 470 10.27 10.41 38.31
C LEU A 470 9.07 10.25 39.21
N PHE A 471 7.89 10.66 38.74
CA PHE A 471 6.62 10.53 39.44
C PHE A 471 5.72 9.59 38.65
N VAL A 472 5.18 8.57 39.28
CA VAL A 472 4.21 7.64 38.67
C VAL A 472 2.95 7.66 39.49
N SER A 473 1.82 8.00 38.85
CA SER A 473 0.51 7.99 39.48
C SER A 473 -0.38 6.95 38.80
N ASN A 474 -1.08 6.15 39.61
CA ASN A 474 -2.09 5.21 39.15
C ASN A 474 -3.48 5.79 39.46
N VAL A 475 -4.20 6.19 38.42
CA VAL A 475 -5.58 6.73 38.54
C VAL A 475 -6.64 5.64 38.36
N GLY A 476 -6.22 4.40 38.17
CA GLY A 476 -7.11 3.25 38.05
C GLY A 476 -7.52 2.63 39.38
N GLY A 477 -8.46 1.69 39.32
CA GLY A 477 -9.02 0.99 40.51
C GLY A 477 -8.26 -0.27 40.94
N ALA A 478 -7.20 -0.67 40.24
CA ALA A 478 -6.41 -1.86 40.55
C ALA A 478 -4.91 -1.51 40.67
N PRO A 479 -4.13 -2.26 41.49
CA PRO A 479 -2.68 -2.07 41.58
C PRO A 479 -2.05 -2.35 40.21
N ARG A 480 -0.99 -1.58 39.87
CA ARG A 480 -0.27 -1.73 38.60
C ARG A 480 1.22 -1.93 38.85
N ARG A 481 1.78 -2.93 38.17
CA ARG A 481 3.23 -3.12 38.12
C ARG A 481 3.75 -2.61 36.79
N LEU A 482 4.83 -1.84 36.82
CA LEU A 482 5.47 -1.32 35.64
C LEU A 482 6.99 -1.22 35.82
N ALA A 483 7.70 -1.30 34.69
CA ALA A 483 9.11 -0.98 34.60
C ALA A 483 9.27 0.46 34.10
N LEU A 484 9.99 1.27 34.85
CA LEU A 484 10.49 2.55 34.35
C LEU A 484 11.91 2.36 33.84
N VAL A 485 12.19 2.87 32.67
CA VAL A 485 13.54 2.86 32.09
C VAL A 485 13.99 4.29 31.89
N GLU A 486 15.07 4.67 32.57
CA GLU A 486 15.73 5.96 32.43
C GLU A 486 17.14 5.76 31.91
N ARG A 487 17.65 6.70 31.11
CA ARG A 487 18.94 6.61 30.48
C ARG A 487 19.95 7.51 31.19
N ILE A 488 21.12 6.95 31.48
CA ILE A 488 22.31 7.67 31.92
C ILE A 488 23.29 7.71 30.75
N PRO A 489 23.93 8.86 30.48
CA PRO A 489 24.98 8.88 29.46
C PRO A 489 26.08 7.86 29.73
N VAL A 490 26.63 7.27 28.70
CA VAL A 490 27.82 6.40 28.74
C VAL A 490 28.91 7.08 27.93
N SER A 491 30.15 7.08 28.43
CA SER A 491 31.28 7.69 27.74
C SER A 491 32.29 6.65 27.30
N GLU A 492 32.62 6.68 26.01
CA GLU A 492 33.77 5.91 25.45
C GLU A 492 35.10 6.68 25.61
N ILE A 493 35.03 7.92 26.10
CA ILE A 493 36.20 8.80 26.27
C ILE A 493 36.71 8.65 27.70
N SER A 494 37.95 8.19 27.87
CA SER A 494 38.57 7.95 29.18
C SER A 494 38.68 9.20 30.09
N ASP A 495 38.71 10.38 29.47
CA ASP A 495 38.82 11.68 30.16
C ASP A 495 37.47 12.25 30.61
N ILE A 496 36.35 11.59 30.26
CA ILE A 496 34.99 11.94 30.71
C ILE A 496 34.50 10.84 31.64
N LYS A 497 34.38 11.18 32.91
CA LYS A 497 33.91 10.24 33.95
C LYS A 497 32.43 10.49 34.20
N ILE A 498 31.64 9.40 34.20
CA ILE A 498 30.23 9.41 34.55
C ILE A 498 30.02 8.48 35.74
N GLU A 499 29.49 9.02 36.81
CA GLU A 499 29.24 8.31 38.05
C GLU A 499 27.75 8.39 38.43
N LEU A 500 27.12 7.25 38.60
CA LEU A 500 25.78 7.16 39.14
C LEU A 500 25.82 7.34 40.67
N THR A 501 25.40 8.50 41.17
CA THR A 501 25.42 8.82 42.61
C THR A 501 24.16 8.35 43.34
N LYS A 502 23.01 8.22 42.62
CA LYS A 502 21.76 7.70 43.16
C LYS A 502 21.00 6.92 42.07
N ASN A 503 20.76 5.64 42.30
CA ASN A 503 20.10 4.75 41.32
C ASN A 503 18.56 4.62 41.49
N GLY A 504 17.97 5.31 42.48
CA GLY A 504 16.53 5.24 42.74
C GLY A 504 16.00 3.87 43.16
N GLY A 505 16.86 2.91 43.44
CA GLY A 505 16.52 1.51 43.69
C GLY A 505 16.41 0.66 42.44
N GLY A 506 16.90 1.16 41.29
CA GLY A 506 16.92 0.44 40.01
C GLY A 506 18.18 -0.34 39.75
N ALA A 507 18.14 -1.25 38.77
CA ALA A 507 19.29 -1.94 38.23
C ALA A 507 19.87 -1.16 37.04
N LEU A 508 21.21 -0.90 37.09
CA LEU A 508 21.92 -0.24 35.99
C LEU A 508 22.52 -1.30 35.07
N ASP A 509 22.19 -1.20 33.78
CA ASP A 509 22.98 -1.81 32.72
C ASP A 509 24.17 -0.89 32.38
N ALA A 510 25.35 -1.27 32.83
CA ALA A 510 26.54 -0.46 32.64
C ALA A 510 27.01 -0.36 31.18
N ARG A 511 26.57 -1.29 30.31
CA ARG A 511 26.91 -1.31 28.90
C ARG A 511 26.17 -0.22 28.13
N ASP A 512 24.88 -0.13 28.38
CA ASP A 512 23.96 0.70 27.58
C ASP A 512 23.50 1.95 28.37
N GLY A 513 23.84 2.04 29.66
CA GLY A 513 23.50 3.17 30.53
C GLY A 513 22.00 3.23 30.92
N PHE A 514 21.26 2.13 30.78
CA PHE A 514 19.86 2.11 31.20
C PHE A 514 19.73 1.72 32.67
N VAL A 515 18.93 2.49 33.41
CA VAL A 515 18.49 2.15 34.76
C VAL A 515 17.05 1.69 34.70
N ARG A 516 16.81 0.43 35.06
CA ARG A 516 15.48 -0.18 35.11
C ARG A 516 14.98 -0.21 36.55
N LEU A 517 13.82 0.41 36.78
CA LEU A 517 13.14 0.47 38.08
C LEU A 517 11.83 -0.33 37.99
N GLU A 518 11.69 -1.37 38.80
CA GLU A 518 10.42 -2.11 38.93
C GLU A 518 9.58 -1.44 40.02
N LEU A 519 8.38 -1.04 39.66
CA LEU A 519 7.47 -0.32 40.54
C LEU A 519 6.12 -1.02 40.64
N GLU A 520 5.56 -1.03 41.86
CA GLU A 520 4.16 -1.36 42.08
C GLU A 520 3.46 -0.12 42.65
N VAL A 521 2.38 0.30 41.97
CA VAL A 521 1.64 1.50 42.30
C VAL A 521 0.22 1.12 42.71
N ALA A 522 -0.13 1.36 43.94
CA ALA A 522 -1.47 1.10 44.47
C ALA A 522 -2.55 1.95 43.76
N PRO A 523 -3.82 1.52 43.77
CA PRO A 523 -4.93 2.32 43.24
C PRO A 523 -4.98 3.71 43.87
N GLY A 524 -5.07 4.77 43.03
CA GLY A 524 -5.05 6.16 43.48
C GLY A 524 -3.71 6.63 44.06
N GLY A 525 -2.69 5.77 44.07
CA GLY A 525 -1.38 6.05 44.65
C GLY A 525 -0.43 6.78 43.69
N THR A 526 0.60 7.38 44.28
CA THR A 526 1.73 8.00 43.55
C THR A 526 3.04 7.49 44.13
N VAL A 527 3.99 7.13 43.28
CA VAL A 527 5.33 6.71 43.67
C VAL A 527 6.33 7.68 43.06
N GLU A 528 7.30 8.12 43.87
CA GLU A 528 8.42 8.95 43.47
C GLU A 528 9.72 8.17 43.49
N ARG A 529 10.57 8.36 42.46
CA ARG A 529 11.92 7.82 42.40
C ARG A 529 12.88 8.90 41.91
N THR A 530 14.06 8.94 42.49
CA THR A 530 15.10 9.92 42.14
C THR A 530 16.36 9.19 41.69
N LEU A 531 16.84 9.54 40.52
CA LEU A 531 18.16 9.14 40.02
C LEU A 531 19.06 10.37 40.02
N ALA A 532 20.33 10.21 40.29
CA ALA A 532 21.30 11.29 40.17
C ALA A 532 22.62 10.74 39.65
N TRP A 533 23.26 11.51 38.79
CA TRP A 533 24.55 11.18 38.26
C TRP A 533 25.39 12.42 38.05
N ARG A 534 26.72 12.22 38.09
CA ARG A 534 27.72 13.23 37.89
C ARG A 534 28.51 12.98 36.63
N ILE A 535 28.73 14.03 35.85
CA ILE A 535 29.61 14.01 34.70
C ILE A 535 30.77 14.95 34.99
N GLU A 536 32.01 14.43 34.92
CA GLU A 536 33.23 15.21 35.07
C GLU A 536 34.04 15.14 33.77
N ALA A 537 34.44 16.31 33.26
CA ALA A 537 35.24 16.42 32.04
C ALA A 537 36.35 17.45 32.20
N GLY A 538 37.50 17.19 31.62
CA GLY A 538 38.62 18.12 31.60
C GLY A 538 38.31 19.39 30.78
N SER A 539 39.13 20.45 30.97
CA SER A 539 38.96 21.75 30.31
C SER A 539 38.98 21.73 28.77
N LYS A 540 39.48 20.65 28.17
CA LYS A 540 39.56 20.44 26.70
C LYS A 540 38.23 20.03 26.06
N PHE A 541 37.27 19.60 26.85
CA PHE A 541 35.99 19.07 26.36
C PHE A 541 34.89 20.09 26.53
N HIS A 542 34.01 20.17 25.54
CA HIS A 542 32.77 20.92 25.65
C HIS A 542 31.63 19.92 25.77
N LEU A 543 31.00 19.89 26.95
CA LEU A 543 29.83 19.04 27.19
C LEU A 543 28.59 19.65 26.49
N PRO A 544 27.84 18.84 25.78
CA PRO A 544 26.71 19.32 24.95
C PRO A 544 25.42 19.58 25.73
N PHE A 545 25.49 19.74 27.06
CA PHE A 545 24.31 19.93 27.94
C PHE A 545 24.21 21.34 28.52
#